data_1efcf422b3b1ce7757ea390604e74803
#
_entry.id   1efcf422b3b1ce7757ea390604e74803
#
_cell.length_a   1.000
_cell.length_b   1.000
_cell.length_c   1.000
_cell.angle_alpha   90.00
_cell.angle_beta   90.00
_cell.angle_gamma   90.00
#
_symmetry.space_group_name_H-M   'P 1'
#
loop_
_entity.id
_entity.type
_entity.pdbx_description
1 polymer ?
#
loop_
_entity_poly.entity_id
_entity_poly.type
_entity_poly.pdbx_seq_one_letter_code
_entity_poly.pdbx_strand_id
1 'polypeptide(L)'
;MKEKEEKQKGNFWLTAATFIVNKRKAIEILFILAIIYSVLSINKVQVNQDITSYLPADSETRQGLSIMDEQFVTYGSAKVMLTNVTYNQADELVSELEDIDGVKQVTFDDSSDHYKGTDALFDITFDGTEDEDISKQALNDVKDTLSDYDVYVSTEVGSEEESAESLSKDMNIILVLAVIIIVVVLMLSTKAYLQIPVLLITFGVAAILNMGTNYWFGTISSITNSIAVVLQLALAIDYAIILCDRFMEEHETLNAEEAVKVALSKAIPEISSSSLTTVSGMVAMMFMQFKIGRAHV
;
A
#
# COMPACT_ATOMS: atom_id res chain seq x y z
N MET A 1 35.48 16.09 -31.65
CA MET A 1 34.20 16.62 -31.14
C MET A 1 33.72 15.81 -29.93
N LYS A 2 33.62 14.47 -30.01
CA LYS A 2 33.22 13.60 -28.89
C LYS A 2 34.06 13.79 -27.61
N GLU A 3 35.37 13.88 -27.72
CA GLU A 3 36.30 14.03 -26.59
C GLU A 3 36.16 15.37 -25.84
N LYS A 4 35.74 16.45 -26.53
CA LYS A 4 35.42 17.75 -25.92
C LYS A 4 34.05 17.70 -25.21
N GLU A 5 33.07 16.97 -25.76
CA GLU A 5 31.76 16.80 -25.13
C GLU A 5 31.85 15.91 -23.87
N GLU A 6 32.65 14.85 -23.87
CA GLU A 6 32.89 14.01 -22.71
C GLU A 6 33.59 14.77 -21.58
N LYS A 7 34.63 15.56 -21.90
CA LYS A 7 35.30 16.42 -20.92
C LYS A 7 34.39 17.52 -20.36
N GLN A 8 33.47 18.03 -21.16
CA GLN A 8 32.54 19.08 -20.73
C GLN A 8 31.42 18.50 -19.86
N LYS A 9 30.90 17.31 -20.18
CA LYS A 9 29.95 16.56 -19.35
C LYS A 9 30.58 16.13 -18.02
N GLY A 10 31.79 15.60 -18.03
CA GLY A 10 32.52 15.23 -16.79
C GLY A 10 32.72 16.41 -15.85
N ASN A 11 32.97 17.62 -16.38
CA ASN A 11 33.14 18.84 -15.59
C ASN A 11 31.80 19.31 -14.96
N PHE A 12 30.67 19.13 -15.66
CA PHE A 12 29.33 19.46 -15.13
C PHE A 12 28.96 18.59 -13.92
N TRP A 13 29.09 17.27 -14.04
CA TRP A 13 28.73 16.34 -12.96
C TRP A 13 29.65 16.48 -11.74
N LEU A 14 30.94 16.75 -11.97
CA LEU A 14 31.91 17.05 -10.90
C LEU A 14 31.57 18.36 -10.17
N THR A 15 31.13 19.39 -10.90
CA THR A 15 30.65 20.63 -10.33
C THR A 15 29.43 20.46 -9.47
N ALA A 16 28.43 19.67 -9.97
CA ALA A 16 27.24 19.33 -9.23
C ALA A 16 27.55 18.53 -7.96
N ALA A 17 28.39 17.50 -8.06
CA ALA A 17 28.85 16.72 -6.91
C ALA A 17 29.58 17.58 -5.87
N THR A 18 30.47 18.45 -6.31
CA THR A 18 31.19 19.39 -5.45
C THR A 18 30.25 20.36 -4.73
N PHE A 19 29.21 20.84 -5.43
CA PHE A 19 28.18 21.70 -4.83
C PHE A 19 27.42 20.94 -3.72
N ILE A 20 27.02 19.71 -3.97
CA ILE A 20 26.30 18.85 -3.00
C ILE A 20 27.16 18.65 -1.74
N VAL A 21 28.40 18.22 -1.92
CA VAL A 21 29.33 17.96 -0.79
C VAL A 21 29.63 19.22 0.00
N ASN A 22 29.88 20.36 -0.66
CA ASN A 22 30.17 21.61 0.01
C ASN A 22 28.95 22.20 0.73
N LYS A 23 27.74 21.95 0.25
CA LYS A 23 26.50 22.46 0.83
C LYS A 23 25.79 21.40 1.70
N ARG A 24 26.47 20.31 2.09
CA ARG A 24 25.88 19.18 2.83
C ARG A 24 25.08 19.64 4.05
N LYS A 25 25.56 20.60 4.86
CA LYS A 25 24.81 21.07 6.03
C LYS A 25 23.47 21.73 5.68
N ALA A 26 23.45 22.53 4.60
CA ALA A 26 22.21 23.15 4.14
C ALA A 26 21.20 22.09 3.60
N ILE A 27 21.72 21.07 2.90
CA ILE A 27 20.94 19.95 2.40
C ILE A 27 20.40 19.12 3.58
N GLU A 28 21.20 18.82 4.59
CA GLU A 28 20.78 18.13 5.82
C GLU A 28 19.62 18.87 6.51
N ILE A 29 19.72 20.18 6.67
CA ILE A 29 18.66 21.01 7.27
C ILE A 29 17.39 20.93 6.42
N LEU A 30 17.51 21.02 5.09
CA LEU A 30 16.37 20.89 4.18
C LEU A 30 15.67 19.51 4.34
N PHE A 31 16.45 18.42 4.42
CA PHE A 31 15.91 17.09 4.64
C PHE A 31 15.23 16.94 6.01
N ILE A 32 15.81 17.52 7.06
CA ILE A 32 15.20 17.50 8.40
C ILE A 32 13.83 18.21 8.36
N LEU A 33 13.74 19.38 7.73
CA LEU A 33 12.48 20.10 7.58
C LEU A 33 11.47 19.31 6.74
N ALA A 34 11.91 18.65 5.67
CA ALA A 34 11.07 17.80 4.84
C ALA A 34 10.57 16.58 5.62
N ILE A 35 11.40 15.95 6.46
CA ILE A 35 10.99 14.83 7.34
C ILE A 35 9.94 15.30 8.33
N ILE A 36 10.14 16.45 9.00
CA ILE A 36 9.16 17.00 9.95
C ILE A 36 7.83 17.24 9.24
N TYR A 37 7.85 17.88 8.06
CA TYR A 37 6.66 18.07 7.25
C TYR A 37 5.99 16.75 6.92
N SER A 38 6.72 15.75 6.46
CA SER A 38 6.20 14.45 6.07
C SER A 38 5.56 13.72 7.24
N VAL A 39 6.19 13.70 8.42
CA VAL A 39 5.64 13.08 9.63
C VAL A 39 4.32 13.74 10.05
N LEU A 40 4.21 15.07 9.93
CA LEU A 40 2.96 15.79 10.24
C LEU A 40 1.86 15.57 9.19
N SER A 41 2.23 15.19 7.98
CA SER A 41 1.31 15.02 6.84
C SER A 41 0.84 13.59 6.65
N ILE A 42 1.58 12.58 7.09
CA ILE A 42 1.25 11.15 6.90
C ILE A 42 -0.18 10.83 7.35
N ASN A 43 -0.58 11.27 8.54
CA ASN A 43 -1.91 11.00 9.09
C ASN A 43 -3.06 11.78 8.41
N LYS A 44 -2.72 12.65 7.46
CA LYS A 44 -3.71 13.44 6.70
C LYS A 44 -3.90 12.91 5.28
N VAL A 45 -3.13 11.92 4.88
CA VAL A 45 -3.27 11.27 3.58
C VAL A 45 -4.56 10.45 3.58
N GLN A 46 -5.44 10.73 2.63
CA GLN A 46 -6.67 9.97 2.44
C GLN A 46 -6.38 8.77 1.54
N VAL A 47 -6.76 7.58 2.02
CA VAL A 47 -6.58 6.33 1.28
C VAL A 47 -7.96 5.87 0.82
N ASN A 48 -8.14 5.73 -0.50
CA ASN A 48 -9.37 5.21 -1.07
C ASN A 48 -9.27 3.69 -1.24
N GLN A 49 -10.20 2.98 -0.64
CA GLN A 49 -10.30 1.52 -0.69
C GLN A 49 -11.22 1.03 -1.81
N ASP A 50 -12.16 1.88 -2.26
CA ASP A 50 -13.09 1.55 -3.33
C ASP A 50 -12.39 1.45 -4.69
N ILE A 51 -12.22 0.22 -5.16
CA ILE A 51 -11.61 -0.08 -6.45
C ILE A 51 -12.48 0.41 -7.62
N THR A 52 -13.81 0.47 -7.43
CA THR A 52 -14.75 0.86 -8.49
C THR A 52 -14.61 2.34 -8.85
N SER A 53 -14.13 3.17 -7.90
CA SER A 53 -13.86 4.59 -8.12
C SER A 53 -12.80 4.87 -9.20
N TYR A 54 -11.96 3.87 -9.53
CA TYR A 54 -10.93 3.96 -10.57
C TYR A 54 -11.44 3.61 -11.97
N LEU A 55 -12.66 3.07 -12.09
CA LEU A 55 -13.29 2.83 -13.39
C LEU A 55 -13.56 4.17 -14.11
N PRO A 56 -13.45 4.21 -15.45
CA PRO A 56 -13.86 5.38 -16.23
C PRO A 56 -15.31 5.76 -15.91
N ALA A 57 -15.58 7.07 -15.78
CA ALA A 57 -16.92 7.56 -15.45
C ALA A 57 -17.98 7.22 -16.53
N ASP A 58 -17.53 7.00 -17.77
CA ASP A 58 -18.33 6.64 -18.92
C ASP A 58 -18.46 5.12 -19.13
N SER A 59 -17.85 4.28 -18.26
CA SER A 59 -18.02 2.83 -18.32
C SER A 59 -19.42 2.42 -17.90
N GLU A 60 -19.98 1.41 -18.57
CA GLU A 60 -21.32 0.87 -18.25
C GLU A 60 -21.41 0.41 -16.77
N THR A 61 -20.34 -0.19 -16.26
CA THR A 61 -20.25 -0.63 -14.86
C THR A 61 -20.34 0.56 -13.91
N ARG A 62 -19.61 1.65 -14.15
CA ARG A 62 -19.65 2.84 -13.28
C ARG A 62 -21.01 3.52 -13.32
N GLN A 63 -21.62 3.61 -14.50
CA GLN A 63 -22.97 4.15 -14.65
C GLN A 63 -24.01 3.25 -13.97
N GLY A 64 -23.88 1.93 -14.09
CA GLY A 64 -24.76 0.97 -13.42
C GLY A 64 -24.68 1.08 -11.89
N LEU A 65 -23.49 1.16 -11.33
CA LEU A 65 -23.27 1.38 -9.89
C LEU A 65 -23.88 2.70 -9.43
N SER A 66 -23.66 3.80 -10.18
CA SER A 66 -24.25 5.12 -9.83
C SER A 66 -25.80 5.07 -9.84
N ILE A 67 -26.41 4.37 -10.78
CA ILE A 67 -27.86 4.20 -10.82
C ILE A 67 -28.34 3.35 -9.64
N MET A 68 -27.59 2.32 -9.27
CA MET A 68 -27.92 1.51 -8.09
C MET A 68 -27.86 2.34 -6.81
N ASP A 69 -26.80 3.13 -6.61
CA ASP A 69 -26.63 3.98 -5.44
C ASP A 69 -27.70 5.08 -5.34
N GLU A 70 -28.15 5.64 -6.50
CA GLU A 70 -29.13 6.71 -6.52
C GLU A 70 -30.58 6.25 -6.44
N GLN A 71 -30.88 5.08 -7.01
CA GLN A 71 -32.28 4.64 -7.21
C GLN A 71 -32.69 3.50 -6.29
N PHE A 72 -31.75 2.77 -5.70
CA PHE A 72 -32.00 1.62 -4.85
C PHE A 72 -31.28 1.78 -3.51
N VAL A 73 -31.99 1.45 -2.44
CA VAL A 73 -31.34 1.26 -1.14
C VAL A 73 -30.83 -0.18 -1.10
N THR A 74 -29.53 -0.34 -1.23
CA THR A 74 -28.90 -1.66 -1.12
C THR A 74 -28.56 -1.90 0.34
N TYR A 75 -29.37 -2.68 1.02
CA TYR A 75 -29.10 -3.08 2.40
C TYR A 75 -27.91 -4.04 2.46
N GLY A 76 -27.10 -3.90 3.50
CA GLY A 76 -26.08 -4.89 3.83
C GLY A 76 -26.72 -6.26 4.07
N SER A 77 -26.06 -7.32 3.64
CA SER A 77 -26.53 -8.69 3.83
C SER A 77 -25.40 -9.64 4.21
N ALA A 78 -25.75 -10.71 4.90
CA ALA A 78 -24.85 -11.79 5.25
C ALA A 78 -25.51 -13.15 5.07
N LYS A 79 -24.74 -14.11 4.54
CA LYS A 79 -25.09 -15.53 4.56
C LYS A 79 -24.31 -16.17 5.70
N VAL A 80 -25.04 -16.72 6.66
CA VAL A 80 -24.47 -17.35 7.85
C VAL A 80 -24.82 -18.81 7.86
N MET A 81 -23.82 -19.67 7.76
CA MET A 81 -24.01 -21.12 7.78
C MET A 81 -23.54 -21.69 9.12
N LEU A 82 -24.40 -22.46 9.76
CA LEU A 82 -24.08 -23.25 10.94
C LEU A 82 -24.00 -24.73 10.56
N THR A 83 -23.03 -25.44 11.13
CA THR A 83 -22.92 -26.89 10.95
C THR A 83 -23.25 -27.62 12.25
N ASN A 84 -23.69 -28.89 12.14
CA ASN A 84 -24.06 -29.76 13.25
C ASN A 84 -25.20 -29.22 14.12
N VAL A 85 -26.21 -28.60 13.51
CA VAL A 85 -27.41 -28.10 14.18
C VAL A 85 -28.63 -28.86 13.69
N THR A 86 -29.60 -29.07 14.55
CA THR A 86 -30.92 -29.61 14.16
C THR A 86 -31.80 -28.49 13.59
N TYR A 87 -32.78 -28.83 12.76
CA TYR A 87 -33.71 -27.84 12.22
C TYR A 87 -34.38 -26.99 13.31
N ASN A 88 -34.84 -27.62 14.40
CA ASN A 88 -35.48 -26.90 15.50
C ASN A 88 -34.55 -25.92 16.21
N GLN A 89 -33.31 -26.31 16.40
CA GLN A 89 -32.29 -25.37 16.97
C GLN A 89 -32.04 -24.19 16.05
N ALA A 90 -31.95 -24.43 14.73
CA ALA A 90 -31.77 -23.36 13.77
C ALA A 90 -33.03 -22.45 13.70
N ASP A 91 -34.23 -22.99 13.78
CA ASP A 91 -35.51 -22.26 13.77
C ASP A 91 -35.65 -21.36 15.04
N GLU A 92 -35.20 -21.84 16.21
CA GLU A 92 -35.18 -21.05 17.45
C GLU A 92 -34.21 -19.87 17.33
N LEU A 93 -33.08 -20.06 16.68
CA LEU A 93 -32.07 -18.99 16.47
C LEU A 93 -32.57 -17.85 15.58
N VAL A 94 -33.52 -18.11 14.68
CA VAL A 94 -34.11 -17.05 13.82
C VAL A 94 -34.63 -15.88 14.66
N SER A 95 -35.43 -16.20 15.69
CA SER A 95 -35.98 -15.15 16.56
C SER A 95 -34.94 -14.42 17.35
N GLU A 96 -33.89 -15.12 17.80
CA GLU A 96 -32.78 -14.52 18.55
C GLU A 96 -31.95 -13.59 17.65
N LEU A 97 -31.74 -13.97 16.40
CA LEU A 97 -31.03 -13.15 15.40
C LEU A 97 -31.83 -11.93 14.95
N GLU A 98 -33.18 -12.07 14.84
CA GLU A 98 -34.07 -10.97 14.48
C GLU A 98 -34.19 -9.90 15.61
N ASP A 99 -33.97 -10.30 16.87
CA ASP A 99 -33.98 -9.38 18.03
C ASP A 99 -32.70 -8.55 18.14
N ILE A 100 -31.66 -8.82 17.32
CA ILE A 100 -30.42 -8.02 17.29
C ILE A 100 -30.66 -6.65 16.65
N ASP A 101 -30.22 -5.58 17.34
CA ASP A 101 -30.35 -4.23 16.82
C ASP A 101 -29.55 -4.05 15.52
N GLY A 102 -30.23 -3.53 14.48
CA GLY A 102 -29.65 -3.40 13.14
C GLY A 102 -29.85 -4.63 12.23
N VAL A 103 -30.46 -5.72 12.72
CA VAL A 103 -30.95 -6.81 11.86
C VAL A 103 -32.37 -6.48 11.42
N LYS A 104 -32.57 -6.43 10.12
CA LYS A 104 -33.86 -6.12 9.50
C LYS A 104 -34.72 -7.36 9.27
N GLN A 105 -34.10 -8.44 8.84
CA GLN A 105 -34.77 -9.68 8.49
C GLN A 105 -33.78 -10.83 8.49
N VAL A 106 -34.26 -12.00 8.98
CA VAL A 106 -33.57 -13.29 8.84
C VAL A 106 -34.44 -14.20 8.03
N THR A 107 -33.92 -14.76 6.94
CA THR A 107 -34.62 -15.74 6.10
C THR A 107 -34.03 -17.12 6.36
N PHE A 108 -34.89 -18.03 6.81
CA PHE A 108 -34.59 -19.44 7.03
C PHE A 108 -35.88 -20.27 6.86
N ASP A 109 -35.79 -21.39 6.19
CA ASP A 109 -36.90 -22.30 5.99
C ASP A 109 -36.43 -23.76 5.85
N ASP A 110 -37.35 -24.70 5.65
CA ASP A 110 -37.08 -26.13 5.50
C ASP A 110 -36.67 -26.54 4.07
N SER A 111 -36.47 -25.56 3.19
CA SER A 111 -35.99 -25.83 1.82
C SER A 111 -34.55 -26.36 1.82
N SER A 112 -34.20 -27.09 0.77
CA SER A 112 -32.80 -27.55 0.60
C SER A 112 -31.77 -26.44 0.41
N ASP A 113 -32.21 -25.20 0.22
CA ASP A 113 -31.38 -24.04 0.07
C ASP A 113 -30.94 -23.47 1.43
N HIS A 114 -31.81 -23.65 2.46
CA HIS A 114 -31.52 -23.14 3.80
C HIS A 114 -31.20 -24.25 4.82
N TYR A 115 -31.74 -25.48 4.65
CA TYR A 115 -31.41 -26.58 5.55
C TYR A 115 -31.10 -27.87 4.82
N LYS A 116 -29.90 -28.41 5.03
CA LYS A 116 -29.48 -29.66 4.37
C LYS A 116 -28.62 -30.52 5.29
N GLY A 117 -29.10 -31.71 5.59
CA GLY A 117 -28.41 -32.64 6.49
C GLY A 117 -28.44 -32.15 7.93
N THR A 118 -27.36 -31.58 8.42
CA THR A 118 -27.23 -30.94 9.73
C THR A 118 -26.69 -29.51 9.60
N ASP A 119 -26.75 -28.95 8.41
CA ASP A 119 -26.23 -27.59 8.13
C ASP A 119 -27.43 -26.67 7.87
N ALA A 120 -27.43 -25.52 8.54
CA ALA A 120 -28.42 -24.47 8.40
C ALA A 120 -27.78 -23.22 7.79
N LEU A 121 -28.44 -22.61 6.80
CA LEU A 121 -28.03 -21.37 6.15
C LEU A 121 -29.07 -20.29 6.41
N PHE A 122 -28.64 -19.20 7.05
CA PHE A 122 -29.43 -18.01 7.27
C PHE A 122 -29.06 -16.95 6.27
N ASP A 123 -30.06 -16.35 5.59
CA ASP A 123 -29.87 -15.13 4.82
C ASP A 123 -30.31 -13.94 5.69
N ILE A 124 -29.34 -13.13 6.14
CA ILE A 124 -29.57 -12.00 7.04
C ILE A 124 -29.48 -10.71 6.24
N THR A 125 -30.48 -9.83 6.39
CA THR A 125 -30.48 -8.47 5.85
C THR A 125 -30.39 -7.47 7.01
N PHE A 126 -29.55 -6.47 6.90
CA PHE A 126 -29.33 -5.43 7.92
C PHE A 126 -30.16 -4.17 7.61
N ASP A 127 -30.34 -3.28 8.59
CA ASP A 127 -31.07 -2.03 8.44
C ASP A 127 -30.27 -0.92 7.71
N GLY A 128 -28.96 -1.04 7.66
CA GLY A 128 -28.06 -0.13 6.94
C GLY A 128 -27.48 -0.74 5.67
N THR A 129 -26.70 0.06 4.95
CA THR A 129 -25.89 -0.42 3.82
C THR A 129 -24.67 -1.23 4.31
N GLU A 130 -23.92 -1.82 3.40
CA GLU A 130 -22.73 -2.63 3.72
C GLU A 130 -21.61 -1.84 4.43
N ASP A 131 -21.54 -0.51 4.21
CA ASP A 131 -20.53 0.36 4.78
C ASP A 131 -20.96 1.06 6.07
N GLU A 132 -22.25 1.04 6.41
CA GLU A 132 -22.75 1.72 7.60
C GLU A 132 -22.41 0.98 8.89
N ASP A 133 -22.08 1.76 9.93
CA ASP A 133 -21.68 1.24 11.23
C ASP A 133 -22.75 0.34 11.86
N ILE A 134 -24.04 0.62 11.60
CA ILE A 134 -25.15 -0.17 12.12
C ILE A 134 -25.10 -1.62 11.58
N SER A 135 -24.81 -1.79 10.29
CA SER A 135 -24.70 -3.12 9.69
C SER A 135 -23.46 -3.87 10.18
N LYS A 136 -22.34 -3.17 10.35
CA LYS A 136 -21.10 -3.74 10.88
C LYS A 136 -21.25 -4.18 12.33
N GLN A 137 -21.92 -3.38 13.15
CA GLN A 137 -22.18 -3.72 14.55
C GLN A 137 -23.14 -4.90 14.65
N ALA A 138 -24.25 -4.88 13.91
CA ALA A 138 -25.21 -5.99 13.86
C ALA A 138 -24.54 -7.31 13.41
N LEU A 139 -23.64 -7.26 12.41
CA LEU A 139 -22.88 -8.43 11.98
C LEU A 139 -21.99 -8.99 13.09
N ASN A 140 -21.35 -8.12 13.87
CA ASN A 140 -20.52 -8.55 15.00
C ASN A 140 -21.40 -9.18 16.10
N ASP A 141 -22.55 -8.58 16.41
CA ASP A 141 -23.48 -9.09 17.42
C ASP A 141 -24.06 -10.46 16.96
N VAL A 142 -24.32 -10.64 15.67
CA VAL A 142 -24.69 -11.95 15.09
C VAL A 142 -23.57 -12.98 15.30
N LYS A 143 -22.31 -12.62 15.00
CA LYS A 143 -21.16 -13.53 15.21
C LYS A 143 -20.97 -13.87 16.68
N ASP A 144 -21.17 -12.92 17.59
CA ASP A 144 -21.05 -13.13 19.02
C ASP A 144 -22.18 -14.03 19.57
N THR A 145 -23.42 -13.82 19.12
CA THR A 145 -24.58 -14.66 19.46
C THR A 145 -24.36 -16.11 19.03
N LEU A 146 -23.71 -16.31 17.88
CA LEU A 146 -23.46 -17.63 17.32
C LEU A 146 -22.11 -18.22 17.70
N SER A 147 -21.37 -17.61 18.60
CA SER A 147 -19.99 -18.00 18.97
C SER A 147 -19.84 -19.42 19.51
N ASP A 148 -20.91 -20.00 20.07
CA ASP A 148 -20.94 -21.38 20.58
C ASP A 148 -21.13 -22.43 19.47
N TYR A 149 -21.37 -22.01 18.25
CA TYR A 149 -21.59 -22.86 17.07
C TYR A 149 -20.39 -22.83 16.12
N ASP A 150 -20.35 -23.80 15.22
CA ASP A 150 -19.37 -23.82 14.12
C ASP A 150 -19.93 -23.00 12.95
N VAL A 151 -19.46 -21.75 12.86
CA VAL A 151 -20.05 -20.67 12.02
C VAL A 151 -19.17 -20.36 10.83
N TYR A 152 -19.79 -20.27 9.66
CA TYR A 152 -19.18 -19.74 8.44
C TYR A 152 -20.01 -18.54 7.94
N VAL A 153 -19.35 -17.40 7.75
CA VAL A 153 -20.00 -16.16 7.33
C VAL A 153 -19.49 -15.73 5.97
N SER A 154 -20.41 -15.42 5.06
CA SER A 154 -20.12 -14.78 3.76
C SER A 154 -20.92 -13.49 3.66
N THR A 155 -20.22 -12.35 3.58
CA THR A 155 -20.82 -11.02 3.58
C THR A 155 -19.93 -10.01 2.86
N GLU A 156 -20.54 -8.95 2.36
CA GLU A 156 -19.82 -7.74 1.90
C GLU A 156 -19.79 -6.66 2.98
N VAL A 157 -20.59 -6.78 4.06
CA VAL A 157 -20.59 -5.83 5.18
C VAL A 157 -19.22 -5.78 5.83
N GLY A 158 -18.59 -4.60 5.78
CA GLY A 158 -17.26 -4.36 6.34
C GLY A 158 -16.11 -5.08 5.59
N SER A 159 -16.38 -5.75 4.46
CA SER A 159 -15.37 -6.52 3.72
C SER A 159 -14.25 -5.66 3.16
N GLU A 160 -14.52 -4.41 2.80
CA GLU A 160 -13.50 -3.47 2.34
C GLU A 160 -12.50 -3.13 3.45
N GLU A 161 -12.99 -2.89 4.68
CA GLU A 161 -12.13 -2.61 5.84
C GLU A 161 -11.33 -3.83 6.25
N GLU A 162 -11.95 -5.01 6.32
CA GLU A 162 -11.27 -6.27 6.64
C GLU A 162 -10.21 -6.63 5.60
N SER A 163 -10.52 -6.43 4.32
CA SER A 163 -9.59 -6.61 3.20
C SER A 163 -8.41 -5.64 3.28
N ALA A 164 -8.67 -4.36 3.60
CA ALA A 164 -7.64 -3.36 3.76
C ALA A 164 -6.74 -3.63 4.98
N GLU A 165 -7.32 -4.09 6.09
CA GLU A 165 -6.57 -4.47 7.28
C GLU A 165 -5.69 -5.70 7.01
N SER A 166 -6.23 -6.72 6.35
CA SER A 166 -5.49 -7.91 5.94
C SER A 166 -4.36 -7.55 4.99
N LEU A 167 -4.63 -6.74 3.97
CA LEU A 167 -3.61 -6.24 3.05
C LEU A 167 -2.51 -5.47 3.79
N SER A 168 -2.88 -4.62 4.74
CA SER A 168 -1.92 -3.87 5.56
C SER A 168 -1.04 -4.79 6.41
N LYS A 169 -1.61 -5.83 7.02
CA LYS A 169 -0.86 -6.85 7.78
C LYS A 169 0.12 -7.61 6.88
N ASP A 170 -0.34 -8.06 5.73
CA ASP A 170 0.48 -8.76 4.75
C ASP A 170 1.63 -7.87 4.24
N MET A 171 1.35 -6.59 3.96
CA MET A 171 2.37 -5.63 3.53
C MET A 171 3.41 -5.38 4.63
N ASN A 172 3.02 -5.35 5.89
CA ASN A 172 3.97 -5.23 7.00
C ASN A 172 4.90 -6.46 7.09
N ILE A 173 4.37 -7.67 6.88
CA ILE A 173 5.17 -8.90 6.83
C ILE A 173 6.15 -8.84 5.65
N ILE A 174 5.67 -8.46 4.47
CA ILE A 174 6.49 -8.31 3.27
C ILE A 174 7.58 -7.25 3.48
N LEU A 175 7.26 -6.13 4.12
CA LEU A 175 8.22 -5.07 4.43
C LEU A 175 9.33 -5.56 5.35
N VAL A 176 8.99 -6.28 6.42
CA VAL A 176 9.98 -6.86 7.33
C VAL A 176 10.88 -7.86 6.59
N LEU A 177 10.28 -8.74 5.78
CA LEU A 177 11.03 -9.69 4.97
C LEU A 177 11.94 -8.98 3.96
N ALA A 178 11.46 -7.95 3.30
CA ALA A 178 12.25 -7.14 2.38
C ALA A 178 13.46 -6.49 3.08
N VAL A 179 13.27 -5.92 4.27
CA VAL A 179 14.37 -5.34 5.06
C VAL A 179 15.40 -6.41 5.44
N ILE A 180 14.97 -7.61 5.83
CA ILE A 180 15.90 -8.73 6.12
C ILE A 180 16.71 -9.10 4.88
N ILE A 181 16.06 -9.25 3.73
CA ILE A 181 16.73 -9.55 2.46
C ILE A 181 17.73 -8.45 2.10
N ILE A 182 17.35 -7.17 2.25
CA ILE A 182 18.22 -6.01 2.01
C ILE A 182 19.46 -6.09 2.90
N VAL A 183 19.29 -6.35 4.19
CA VAL A 183 20.42 -6.48 5.12
C VAL A 183 21.36 -7.62 4.70
N VAL A 184 20.81 -8.79 4.32
CA VAL A 184 21.60 -9.92 3.85
C VAL A 184 22.37 -9.58 2.57
N VAL A 185 21.70 -8.95 1.58
CA VAL A 185 22.34 -8.53 0.33
C VAL A 185 23.45 -7.52 0.60
N LEU A 186 23.18 -6.51 1.43
CA LEU A 186 24.21 -5.52 1.80
C LEU A 186 25.38 -6.17 2.56
N MET A 187 25.14 -7.12 3.45
CA MET A 187 26.21 -7.86 4.13
C MET A 187 27.11 -8.63 3.18
N LEU A 188 26.53 -9.19 2.11
CA LEU A 188 27.30 -9.95 1.10
C LEU A 188 28.01 -9.02 0.11
N SER A 189 27.43 -7.88 -0.21
CA SER A 189 27.93 -6.93 -1.22
C SER A 189 28.96 -5.97 -0.66
N THR A 190 28.83 -5.53 0.60
CA THR A 190 29.70 -4.47 1.15
C THR A 190 30.83 -5.03 2.01
N LYS A 191 32.01 -4.46 1.88
CA LYS A 191 33.17 -4.73 2.74
C LYS A 191 33.18 -3.89 4.04
N ALA A 192 32.31 -2.91 4.14
CA ALA A 192 32.23 -1.98 5.26
C ALA A 192 30.90 -2.07 5.98
N TYR A 193 30.81 -2.93 6.98
CA TYR A 193 29.55 -3.19 7.72
C TYR A 193 28.89 -1.94 8.33
N LEU A 194 29.65 -0.87 8.58
CA LEU A 194 29.11 0.38 9.10
C LEU A 194 28.24 1.12 8.06
N GLN A 195 28.36 0.79 6.78
CA GLN A 195 27.48 1.36 5.72
C GLN A 195 26.04 0.87 5.84
N ILE A 196 25.82 -0.36 6.32
CA ILE A 196 24.49 -0.98 6.38
C ILE A 196 23.51 -0.14 7.19
N PRO A 197 23.78 0.23 8.47
CA PRO A 197 22.85 1.05 9.23
C PRO A 197 22.64 2.44 8.63
N VAL A 198 23.66 3.04 8.00
CA VAL A 198 23.51 4.33 7.33
C VAL A 198 22.55 4.23 6.16
N LEU A 199 22.68 3.19 5.34
CA LEU A 199 21.78 2.96 4.20
C LEU A 199 20.35 2.66 4.67
N LEU A 200 20.17 1.85 5.71
CA LEU A 200 18.84 1.57 6.28
C LEU A 200 18.16 2.83 6.80
N ILE A 201 18.91 3.71 7.49
CA ILE A 201 18.36 5.01 7.92
C ILE A 201 17.98 5.85 6.71
N THR A 202 18.81 5.89 5.68
CA THR A 202 18.50 6.63 4.44
C THR A 202 17.25 6.11 3.76
N PHE A 203 17.08 4.80 3.69
CA PHE A 203 15.87 4.18 3.13
C PHE A 203 14.62 4.48 3.98
N GLY A 204 14.76 4.43 5.31
CA GLY A 204 13.68 4.83 6.22
C GLY A 204 13.27 6.29 6.04
N VAL A 205 14.22 7.19 5.91
CA VAL A 205 13.96 8.61 5.61
C VAL A 205 13.27 8.77 4.27
N ALA A 206 13.74 8.07 3.24
CA ALA A 206 13.11 8.12 1.92
C ALA A 206 11.65 7.60 1.94
N ALA A 207 11.38 6.53 2.70
CA ALA A 207 10.03 6.01 2.89
C ALA A 207 9.11 7.03 3.60
N ILE A 208 9.58 7.65 4.68
CA ILE A 208 8.84 8.70 5.39
C ILE A 208 8.52 9.88 4.47
N LEU A 209 9.50 10.32 3.67
CA LEU A 209 9.30 11.41 2.71
C LEU A 209 8.26 11.05 1.66
N ASN A 210 8.31 9.83 1.12
CA ASN A 210 7.34 9.35 0.15
C ASN A 210 5.93 9.33 0.75
N MET A 211 5.75 8.69 1.89
CA MET A 211 4.43 8.61 2.54
C MET A 211 3.86 9.99 2.87
N GLY A 212 4.68 10.92 3.37
CA GLY A 212 4.23 12.25 3.74
C GLY A 212 3.93 13.18 2.56
N THR A 213 4.66 13.05 1.45
CA THR A 213 4.41 13.83 0.23
C THR A 213 3.18 13.39 -0.54
N ASN A 214 2.66 12.17 -0.29
CA ASN A 214 1.39 11.71 -0.83
C ASN A 214 0.21 12.66 -0.48
N TYR A 215 0.32 13.40 0.62
CA TYR A 215 -0.65 14.43 0.99
C TYR A 215 -0.91 15.48 -0.12
N TRP A 216 0.10 15.78 -0.95
CA TRP A 216 -0.06 16.74 -2.06
C TRP A 216 -0.94 16.20 -3.21
N PHE A 217 -1.09 14.89 -3.30
CA PHE A 217 -1.90 14.25 -4.32
C PHE A 217 -3.37 14.06 -3.89
N GLY A 218 -3.68 14.39 -2.63
CA GLY A 218 -5.02 14.24 -2.05
C GLY A 218 -5.31 12.80 -1.66
N THR A 219 -6.17 12.13 -2.42
CA THR A 219 -6.55 10.73 -2.18
C THR A 219 -5.70 9.79 -3.02
N ILE A 220 -5.14 8.77 -2.39
CA ILE A 220 -4.35 7.72 -3.05
C ILE A 220 -5.04 6.36 -2.93
N SER A 221 -4.74 5.46 -3.85
CA SER A 221 -5.24 4.08 -3.81
C SER A 221 -4.64 3.30 -2.63
N SER A 222 -5.44 2.46 -1.97
CA SER A 222 -4.98 1.53 -0.94
C SER A 222 -3.88 0.60 -1.45
N ILE A 223 -4.00 0.12 -2.67
CA ILE A 223 -3.00 -0.71 -3.34
C ILE A 223 -1.69 0.05 -3.52
N THR A 224 -1.76 1.30 -4.02
CA THR A 224 -0.57 2.16 -4.17
C THR A 224 0.10 2.43 -2.84
N ASN A 225 -0.68 2.78 -1.81
CA ASN A 225 -0.18 3.04 -0.47
C ASN A 225 0.58 1.84 0.10
N SER A 226 0.07 0.63 -0.12
CA SER A 226 0.65 -0.61 0.37
C SER A 226 1.94 -1.01 -0.36
N ILE A 227 2.00 -0.84 -1.68
CA ILE A 227 3.11 -1.32 -2.51
C ILE A 227 4.24 -0.28 -2.62
N ALA A 228 3.93 1.01 -2.53
CA ALA A 228 4.89 2.09 -2.82
C ALA A 228 6.17 2.00 -2.00
N VAL A 229 6.08 1.72 -0.70
CA VAL A 229 7.25 1.62 0.18
C VAL A 229 8.14 0.43 -0.18
N VAL A 230 7.54 -0.73 -0.48
CA VAL A 230 8.28 -1.95 -0.85
C VAL A 230 9.00 -1.73 -2.19
N LEU A 231 8.30 -1.16 -3.18
CA LEU A 231 8.88 -0.85 -4.48
C LEU A 231 10.02 0.18 -4.36
N GLN A 232 9.82 1.21 -3.54
CA GLN A 232 10.85 2.22 -3.28
C GLN A 232 12.09 1.61 -2.64
N LEU A 233 11.93 0.71 -1.66
CA LEU A 233 13.07 0.03 -1.04
C LEU A 233 13.84 -0.83 -2.05
N ALA A 234 13.13 -1.56 -2.92
CA ALA A 234 13.74 -2.37 -3.95
C ALA A 234 14.58 -1.54 -4.94
N LEU A 235 14.07 -0.38 -5.37
CA LEU A 235 14.80 0.52 -6.26
C LEU A 235 15.95 1.25 -5.55
N ALA A 236 15.78 1.63 -4.29
CA ALA A 236 16.76 2.39 -3.54
C ALA A 236 18.04 1.59 -3.27
N ILE A 237 17.94 0.27 -3.09
CA ILE A 237 19.11 -0.59 -2.84
C ILE A 237 20.07 -0.61 -4.02
N ASP A 238 19.54 -0.69 -5.25
CA ASP A 238 20.37 -0.71 -6.45
C ASP A 238 21.18 0.59 -6.59
N TYR A 239 20.54 1.72 -6.34
CA TYR A 239 21.22 3.04 -6.39
C TYR A 239 22.25 3.20 -5.28
N ALA A 240 21.94 2.68 -4.09
CA ALA A 240 22.86 2.71 -2.97
C ALA A 240 24.12 1.87 -3.23
N ILE A 241 23.97 0.69 -3.79
CA ILE A 241 25.09 -0.20 -4.13
C ILE A 241 25.99 0.48 -5.17
N ILE A 242 25.43 1.04 -6.26
CA ILE A 242 26.19 1.75 -7.28
C ILE A 242 27.03 2.89 -6.66
N LEU A 243 26.41 3.69 -5.78
CA LEU A 243 27.12 4.80 -5.15
C LEU A 243 28.20 4.33 -4.18
N CYS A 244 27.92 3.30 -3.39
CA CYS A 244 28.88 2.74 -2.42
C CYS A 244 30.07 2.10 -3.12
N ASP A 245 29.84 1.35 -4.19
CA ASP A 245 30.93 0.70 -4.96
C ASP A 245 31.82 1.76 -5.61
N ARG A 246 31.23 2.80 -6.21
CA ARG A 246 32.01 3.92 -6.75
C ARG A 246 32.80 4.66 -5.67
N PHE A 247 32.22 4.86 -4.48
CA PHE A 247 32.94 5.49 -3.38
C PHE A 247 34.12 4.61 -2.91
N MET A 248 33.92 3.32 -2.75
CA MET A 248 34.99 2.41 -2.33
C MET A 248 36.14 2.36 -3.35
N GLU A 249 35.82 2.33 -4.64
CA GLU A 249 36.80 2.37 -5.72
C GLU A 249 37.66 3.64 -5.67
N GLU A 250 37.04 4.81 -5.53
CA GLU A 250 37.76 6.09 -5.49
C GLU A 250 38.52 6.31 -4.17
N HIS A 251 38.01 5.74 -3.08
CA HIS A 251 38.64 5.91 -1.74
C HIS A 251 39.90 5.08 -1.58
N GLU A 252 40.20 4.13 -2.47
CA GLU A 252 41.51 3.46 -2.48
C GLU A 252 42.66 4.39 -2.77
N THR A 253 42.42 5.48 -3.52
CA THR A 253 43.45 6.39 -4.01
C THR A 253 43.27 7.83 -3.53
N LEU A 254 42.08 8.23 -3.14
CA LEU A 254 41.72 9.59 -2.73
C LEU A 254 41.35 9.68 -1.26
N ASN A 255 41.44 10.84 -0.68
CA ASN A 255 40.87 11.08 0.64
C ASN A 255 39.32 11.04 0.59
N ALA A 256 38.65 10.82 1.73
CA ALA A 256 37.21 10.60 1.80
C ALA A 256 36.40 11.73 1.14
N GLU A 257 36.77 12.99 1.28
CA GLU A 257 36.01 14.12 0.71
C GLU A 257 36.14 14.18 -0.82
N GLU A 258 37.33 13.96 -1.34
CA GLU A 258 37.56 13.91 -2.79
C GLU A 258 36.94 12.65 -3.42
N ALA A 259 37.08 11.52 -2.74
CA ALA A 259 36.49 10.28 -3.17
C ALA A 259 34.96 10.40 -3.33
N VAL A 260 34.24 11.00 -2.37
CA VAL A 260 32.79 11.25 -2.47
C VAL A 260 32.47 12.16 -3.65
N LYS A 261 33.22 13.25 -3.90
CA LYS A 261 32.97 14.15 -5.04
C LYS A 261 33.09 13.42 -6.38
N VAL A 262 34.16 12.62 -6.52
CA VAL A 262 34.39 11.85 -7.75
C VAL A 262 33.39 10.73 -7.91
N ALA A 263 33.11 9.97 -6.85
CA ALA A 263 32.10 8.90 -6.86
C ALA A 263 30.72 9.41 -7.26
N LEU A 264 30.27 10.51 -6.64
CA LEU A 264 29.00 11.16 -7.02
C LEU A 264 28.97 11.60 -8.47
N SER A 265 30.08 12.20 -8.98
CA SER A 265 30.13 12.64 -10.38
C SER A 265 30.01 11.52 -11.39
N LYS A 266 30.43 10.29 -11.01
CA LYS A 266 30.34 9.09 -11.84
C LYS A 266 28.97 8.37 -11.63
N ALA A 267 28.52 8.26 -10.37
CA ALA A 267 27.29 7.55 -10.03
C ALA A 267 26.01 8.30 -10.49
N ILE A 268 25.96 9.63 -10.38
CA ILE A 268 24.77 10.42 -10.74
C ILE A 268 24.29 10.14 -12.18
N PRO A 269 25.14 10.18 -13.23
CA PRO A 269 24.68 9.87 -14.59
C PRO A 269 24.22 8.42 -14.76
N GLU A 270 24.87 7.45 -14.09
CA GLU A 270 24.48 6.04 -14.11
C GLU A 270 23.11 5.83 -13.48
N ILE A 271 22.91 6.33 -12.27
CA ILE A 271 21.64 6.28 -11.53
C ILE A 271 20.53 7.03 -12.27
N SER A 272 20.82 8.23 -12.78
CA SER A 272 19.85 9.04 -13.54
C SER A 272 19.37 8.34 -14.81
N SER A 273 20.27 7.65 -15.51
CA SER A 273 19.94 6.91 -16.73
C SER A 273 19.02 5.70 -16.41
N SER A 274 19.30 4.96 -15.36
CA SER A 274 18.45 3.86 -14.88
C SER A 274 17.07 4.37 -14.39
N SER A 275 17.08 5.39 -13.55
CA SER A 275 15.86 6.01 -13.02
C SER A 275 14.95 6.57 -14.13
N LEU A 276 15.56 7.16 -15.18
CA LEU A 276 14.80 7.71 -16.30
C LEU A 276 13.99 6.63 -17.03
N THR A 277 14.52 5.42 -17.13
CA THR A 277 13.78 4.29 -17.75
C THR A 277 12.54 3.93 -16.91
N THR A 278 12.69 3.84 -15.59
CA THR A 278 11.58 3.57 -14.66
C THR A 278 10.53 4.69 -14.73
N VAL A 279 10.98 5.95 -14.64
CA VAL A 279 10.10 7.14 -14.72
C VAL A 279 9.38 7.18 -16.06
N SER A 280 10.05 6.86 -17.16
CA SER A 280 9.41 6.82 -18.49
C SER A 280 8.31 5.77 -18.56
N GLY A 281 8.52 4.60 -17.97
CA GLY A 281 7.49 3.55 -17.85
C GLY A 281 6.28 4.03 -17.04
N MET A 282 6.51 4.66 -15.90
CA MET A 282 5.44 5.23 -15.08
C MET A 282 4.70 6.36 -15.80
N VAL A 283 5.41 7.26 -16.46
CA VAL A 283 4.79 8.32 -17.25
C VAL A 283 3.94 7.74 -18.38
N ALA A 284 4.38 6.65 -19.03
CA ALA A 284 3.57 5.99 -20.05
C ALA A 284 2.24 5.44 -19.48
N MET A 285 2.24 4.94 -18.24
CA MET A 285 1.02 4.49 -17.56
C MET A 285 0.04 5.64 -17.28
N MET A 286 0.48 6.88 -17.15
CA MET A 286 -0.41 8.04 -16.99
C MET A 286 -1.34 8.27 -18.20
N PHE A 287 -0.93 7.78 -19.38
CA PHE A 287 -1.72 7.89 -20.62
C PHE A 287 -2.68 6.71 -20.81
N MET A 288 -2.70 5.73 -19.90
CA MET A 288 -3.67 4.64 -19.97
C MET A 288 -5.09 5.16 -19.75
N GLN A 289 -6.05 4.58 -20.47
CA GLN A 289 -7.47 4.93 -20.33
C GLN A 289 -8.03 4.46 -18.98
N PHE A 290 -7.58 3.33 -18.47
CA PHE A 290 -7.95 2.83 -17.15
C PHE A 290 -7.29 3.67 -16.05
N LYS A 291 -8.11 4.24 -15.17
CA LYS A 291 -7.64 5.06 -14.03
C LYS A 291 -6.80 4.26 -13.03
N ILE A 292 -6.97 2.94 -12.94
CA ILE A 292 -6.16 2.07 -12.09
C ILE A 292 -4.68 2.22 -12.42
N GLY A 293 -4.30 2.25 -13.71
CA GLY A 293 -2.93 2.49 -14.13
C GLY A 293 -2.39 3.86 -13.71
N ARG A 294 -3.25 4.87 -13.64
CA ARG A 294 -2.86 6.22 -13.18
C ARG A 294 -2.72 6.32 -11.67
N ALA A 295 -3.47 5.54 -10.93
CA ALA A 295 -3.42 5.56 -9.46
C ALA A 295 -2.13 4.93 -8.89
N HIS A 296 -1.38 4.19 -9.72
CA HIS A 296 -0.12 3.55 -9.35
C HIS A 296 1.12 4.32 -9.80
N VAL A 297 0.96 5.47 -10.46
CA VAL A 297 2.03 6.35 -10.92
C VAL A 297 2.13 7.60 -10.05
#